data_ca11379827d41bee06e3eb6ab92b375b
#
_entry.id   ca11379827d41bee06e3eb6ab92b375b
#
_cell.length_a   1.000
_cell.length_b   1.000
_cell.length_c   1.000
_cell.angle_alpha   90.00
_cell.angle_beta   90.00
_cell.angle_gamma   90.00
#
_symmetry.space_group_name_H-M   'P 1'
#
loop_
_entity.id
_entity.type
_entity.pdbx_description
1 polymer ?
#
loop_
_entity_poly.entity_id
_entity_poly.type
_entity_poly.pdbx_seq_one_letter_code
_entity_poly.pdbx_strand_id
1 'polypeptide(L)'
;MELYNRLCTITKQENVLKDEPMKKHTTFRIGGPADYFVTPESKEEIQAIVELCKKEEIPYSVIGNGSNLLVGDKGYRGVILQIFKKMNQIRVEENKIYAGAGALLSKIAATALSESLTGFEFAAGIPGTLGGAVRMNAGAYGGEMKQVLESVEVMTADGEFLTIPVEEMGLAYRTSVVEQKNYIVLEAVISLEKGNPEKIKEVMDDLKEKRVTKQPLEYASAGSTFKRPEGYFAGKLIEDAGLRGFRVGDAQVSEKHCGFVINRGNASAAEVMELMRQVEDKVEENSGVRLEAEVRRIGEF
;
A
#
# COMPACT_ATOMS: atom_id res chain seq x y z
N MET A 1 9.93 -31.26 -9.94
CA MET A 1 10.55 -30.70 -8.69
C MET A 1 9.47 -29.84 -8.03
N GLU A 2 9.26 -29.98 -6.72
CA GLU A 2 8.27 -29.19 -5.98
C GLU A 2 8.54 -27.71 -6.14
N LEU A 3 7.50 -26.86 -6.23
CA LEU A 3 7.61 -25.42 -6.42
C LEU A 3 8.54 -24.75 -5.40
N TYR A 4 8.45 -25.16 -4.13
CA TYR A 4 9.36 -24.70 -3.07
C TYR A 4 10.83 -24.81 -3.46
N ASN A 5 11.26 -25.98 -3.91
CA ASN A 5 12.66 -26.21 -4.26
C ASN A 5 13.11 -25.35 -5.44
N ARG A 6 12.20 -25.06 -6.37
CA ARG A 6 12.47 -24.19 -7.52
C ARG A 6 12.58 -22.73 -7.09
N LEU A 7 11.73 -22.26 -6.21
CA LEU A 7 11.84 -20.91 -5.63
C LEU A 7 13.19 -20.76 -4.89
N CYS A 8 13.61 -21.79 -4.14
CA CYS A 8 14.91 -21.80 -3.46
C CYS A 8 16.12 -21.90 -4.42
N THR A 9 15.96 -22.15 -5.71
CA THR A 9 17.05 -22.02 -6.70
C THR A 9 17.17 -20.60 -7.24
N ILE A 10 16.12 -19.78 -7.11
CA ILE A 10 16.09 -18.40 -7.59
C ILE A 10 16.55 -17.44 -6.50
N THR A 11 16.07 -17.65 -5.27
CA THR A 11 16.45 -16.82 -4.11
C THR A 11 16.91 -17.69 -2.96
N LYS A 12 17.43 -17.09 -1.88
CA LYS A 12 17.88 -17.83 -0.70
C LYS A 12 16.71 -18.57 -0.04
N GLN A 13 16.99 -19.76 0.49
CA GLN A 13 15.97 -20.58 1.17
C GLN A 13 15.25 -19.84 2.31
N GLU A 14 15.97 -19.00 3.05
CA GLU A 14 15.42 -18.16 4.13
C GLU A 14 14.41 -17.11 3.65
N ASN A 15 14.42 -16.79 2.36
CA ASN A 15 13.50 -15.86 1.72
C ASN A 15 12.22 -16.51 1.22
N VAL A 16 12.08 -17.85 1.37
CA VAL A 16 10.92 -18.63 0.90
C VAL A 16 10.24 -19.29 2.08
N LEU A 17 9.08 -18.79 2.47
CA LEU A 17 8.28 -19.34 3.56
C LEU A 17 7.07 -20.11 2.97
N LYS A 18 6.70 -21.24 3.60
CA LYS A 18 5.48 -22.00 3.29
C LYS A 18 4.41 -21.68 4.34
N ASP A 19 3.16 -21.68 3.92
CA ASP A 19 1.99 -21.50 4.79
C ASP A 19 2.10 -20.27 5.72
N GLU A 20 2.70 -19.20 5.19
CA GLU A 20 2.99 -18.00 5.99
C GLU A 20 1.73 -17.18 6.25
N PRO A 21 1.35 -16.97 7.52
CA PRO A 21 0.14 -16.21 7.87
C PRO A 21 0.20 -14.76 7.43
N MET A 22 -0.65 -14.36 6.47
CA MET A 22 -0.66 -13.03 5.91
C MET A 22 -1.01 -11.93 6.90
N LYS A 23 -1.70 -12.25 8.00
CA LYS A 23 -1.93 -11.30 9.11
C LYS A 23 -0.66 -10.69 9.70
N LYS A 24 0.51 -11.31 9.54
CA LYS A 24 1.82 -10.78 9.96
C LYS A 24 2.37 -9.73 8.96
N HIS A 25 1.84 -9.70 7.75
CA HIS A 25 2.33 -8.91 6.62
C HIS A 25 1.33 -7.84 6.14
N THR A 26 0.27 -7.60 6.92
CA THR A 26 -0.70 -6.54 6.69
C THR A 26 -0.82 -5.65 7.93
N THR A 27 -1.02 -4.35 7.73
CA THR A 27 -1.30 -3.43 8.84
C THR A 27 -2.69 -3.64 9.44
N PHE A 28 -3.58 -4.28 8.71
CA PHE A 28 -4.90 -4.69 9.20
C PHE A 28 -4.83 -5.87 10.16
N ARG A 29 -3.72 -6.63 10.12
CA ARG A 29 -3.49 -7.86 10.91
C ARG A 29 -4.56 -8.92 10.69
N ILE A 30 -5.05 -9.02 9.46
CA ILE A 30 -6.04 -9.99 8.99
C ILE A 30 -5.46 -10.74 7.80
N GLY A 31 -5.77 -12.03 7.69
CA GLY A 31 -5.41 -12.88 6.55
C GLY A 31 -4.93 -14.26 6.95
N GLY A 32 -5.44 -15.27 6.26
CA GLY A 32 -5.01 -16.66 6.32
C GLY A 32 -3.61 -16.88 5.71
N PRO A 33 -3.15 -18.14 5.59
CA PRO A 33 -1.81 -18.43 5.10
C PRO A 33 -1.68 -18.27 3.58
N ALA A 34 -0.54 -17.77 3.13
CA ALA A 34 -0.13 -17.87 1.73
C ALA A 34 0.60 -19.19 1.52
N ASP A 35 0.35 -19.92 0.42
CA ASP A 35 1.04 -21.18 0.13
C ASP A 35 2.55 -20.97 0.11
N TYR A 36 3.00 -19.89 -0.56
CA TYR A 36 4.39 -19.44 -0.59
C TYR A 36 4.48 -17.93 -0.40
N PHE A 37 5.37 -17.52 0.48
CA PHE A 37 5.69 -16.12 0.72
C PHE A 37 7.17 -15.92 0.46
N VAL A 38 7.50 -15.03 -0.51
CA VAL A 38 8.86 -14.84 -1.01
C VAL A 38 9.27 -13.39 -0.86
N THR A 39 10.49 -13.16 -0.34
CA THR A 39 11.09 -11.83 -0.18
C THR A 39 12.31 -11.70 -1.11
N PRO A 40 12.13 -11.29 -2.38
CA PRO A 40 13.24 -11.17 -3.32
C PRO A 40 14.22 -10.06 -2.90
N GLU A 41 15.50 -10.26 -3.26
CA GLU A 41 16.58 -9.33 -2.95
C GLU A 41 16.98 -8.45 -4.16
N SER A 42 16.56 -8.84 -5.38
CA SER A 42 16.89 -8.12 -6.61
C SER A 42 15.75 -8.14 -7.63
N LYS A 43 15.86 -7.30 -8.65
CA LYS A 43 14.90 -7.27 -9.76
C LYS A 43 14.97 -8.52 -10.64
N GLU A 44 16.14 -9.12 -10.76
CA GLU A 44 16.36 -10.38 -11.48
C GLU A 44 15.66 -11.55 -10.76
N GLU A 45 15.70 -11.59 -9.43
CA GLU A 45 14.93 -12.57 -8.65
C GLU A 45 13.42 -12.38 -8.84
N ILE A 46 12.92 -11.13 -8.85
CA ILE A 46 11.50 -10.85 -9.12
C ILE A 46 11.12 -11.37 -10.52
N GLN A 47 11.93 -11.05 -11.53
CA GLN A 47 11.71 -11.49 -12.91
C GLN A 47 11.64 -13.02 -13.00
N ALA A 48 12.64 -13.71 -12.47
CA ALA A 48 12.71 -15.16 -12.51
C ALA A 48 11.54 -15.86 -11.77
N ILE A 49 11.11 -15.30 -10.61
CA ILE A 49 9.95 -15.83 -9.88
C ILE A 49 8.66 -15.61 -10.65
N VAL A 50 8.46 -14.43 -11.23
CA VAL A 50 7.27 -14.11 -12.03
C VAL A 50 7.21 -14.98 -13.30
N GLU A 51 8.33 -15.16 -13.99
CA GLU A 51 8.44 -16.05 -15.15
C GLU A 51 8.11 -17.51 -14.77
N LEU A 52 8.64 -17.99 -13.63
CA LEU A 52 8.31 -19.30 -13.10
C LEU A 52 6.81 -19.46 -12.84
N CYS A 53 6.20 -18.48 -12.14
CA CYS A 53 4.77 -18.51 -11.84
C CYS A 53 3.92 -18.52 -13.11
N LYS A 54 4.27 -17.70 -14.11
CA LYS A 54 3.55 -17.65 -15.40
C LYS A 54 3.66 -18.96 -16.17
N LYS A 55 4.89 -19.50 -16.28
CA LYS A 55 5.15 -20.75 -17.01
C LYS A 55 4.35 -21.92 -16.45
N GLU A 56 4.08 -21.94 -15.15
CA GLU A 56 3.37 -23.00 -14.46
C GLU A 56 1.93 -22.65 -14.08
N GLU A 57 1.43 -21.51 -14.59
CA GLU A 57 0.08 -21.01 -14.31
C GLU A 57 -0.22 -20.88 -12.80
N ILE A 58 0.82 -20.55 -12.00
CA ILE A 58 0.70 -20.35 -10.56
C ILE A 58 0.28 -18.89 -10.29
N PRO A 59 -0.82 -18.68 -9.57
CA PRO A 59 -1.19 -17.33 -9.17
C PRO A 59 -0.10 -16.65 -8.35
N TYR A 60 0.15 -15.37 -8.58
CA TYR A 60 1.05 -14.59 -7.75
C TYR A 60 0.49 -13.18 -7.50
N SER A 61 0.91 -12.58 -6.40
CA SER A 61 0.59 -11.19 -6.07
C SER A 61 1.81 -10.51 -5.47
N VAL A 62 2.01 -9.23 -5.85
CA VAL A 62 3.11 -8.41 -5.34
C VAL A 62 2.57 -7.45 -4.30
N ILE A 63 3.22 -7.42 -3.14
CA ILE A 63 2.87 -6.54 -2.02
C ILE A 63 4.10 -5.76 -1.52
N GLY A 64 3.85 -4.61 -0.92
CA GLY A 64 4.83 -3.88 -0.11
C GLY A 64 4.63 -4.13 1.39
N ASN A 65 4.38 -3.09 2.16
CA ASN A 65 4.11 -3.16 3.61
C ASN A 65 2.68 -3.65 3.96
N GLY A 66 1.85 -4.01 2.99
CA GLY A 66 0.49 -4.48 3.24
C GLY A 66 -0.44 -3.45 3.91
N SER A 67 -0.18 -2.15 3.72
CA SER A 67 -0.91 -1.08 4.42
C SER A 67 -2.25 -0.70 3.79
N ASN A 68 -2.59 -1.27 2.64
CA ASN A 68 -3.88 -1.11 1.97
C ASN A 68 -4.44 -2.46 1.51
N LEU A 69 -4.25 -3.53 2.33
CA LEU A 69 -4.65 -4.88 1.98
C LEU A 69 -5.61 -5.48 3.01
N LEU A 70 -6.63 -6.17 2.50
CA LEU A 70 -7.42 -7.16 3.19
C LEU A 70 -7.15 -8.51 2.52
N VAL A 71 -6.63 -9.47 3.27
CA VAL A 71 -6.36 -10.83 2.80
C VAL A 71 -7.45 -11.76 3.33
N GLY A 72 -8.01 -12.62 2.46
CA GLY A 72 -9.06 -13.55 2.80
C GLY A 72 -8.67 -14.52 3.92
N ASP A 73 -9.67 -15.01 4.67
CA ASP A 73 -9.45 -15.88 5.84
C ASP A 73 -8.85 -17.24 5.45
N LYS A 74 -9.14 -17.74 4.25
CA LYS A 74 -8.54 -18.96 3.70
C LYS A 74 -7.13 -18.76 3.16
N GLY A 75 -6.67 -17.47 3.11
CA GLY A 75 -5.33 -17.12 2.65
C GLY A 75 -5.18 -16.95 1.15
N TYR A 76 -3.97 -17.16 0.62
CA TYR A 76 -3.66 -16.94 -0.78
C TYR A 76 -3.10 -18.24 -1.41
N ARG A 77 -3.76 -18.72 -2.47
CA ARG A 77 -3.30 -19.92 -3.22
C ARG A 77 -2.31 -19.46 -4.29
N GLY A 78 -1.03 -19.79 -4.10
CA GLY A 78 0.06 -19.40 -4.98
C GLY A 78 1.20 -18.68 -4.26
N VAL A 79 1.81 -17.69 -4.93
CA VAL A 79 3.02 -17.01 -4.47
C VAL A 79 2.72 -15.53 -4.12
N ILE A 80 3.02 -15.12 -2.89
CA ILE A 80 3.11 -13.72 -2.51
C ILE A 80 4.56 -13.27 -2.61
N LEU A 81 4.83 -12.24 -3.44
CA LEU A 81 6.12 -11.57 -3.50
C LEU A 81 6.06 -10.29 -2.66
N GLN A 82 6.84 -10.23 -1.60
CA GLN A 82 6.94 -9.01 -0.80
C GLN A 82 8.18 -8.19 -1.19
N ILE A 83 7.98 -7.04 -1.83
CA ILE A 83 9.03 -6.06 -2.10
C ILE A 83 9.05 -5.07 -0.93
N PHE A 84 9.96 -5.28 0.02
CA PHE A 84 10.03 -4.49 1.25
C PHE A 84 11.49 -4.36 1.73
N LYS A 85 11.83 -5.01 2.83
CA LYS A 85 13.09 -4.80 3.57
C LYS A 85 14.37 -5.07 2.77
N LYS A 86 14.30 -5.90 1.74
CA LYS A 86 15.46 -6.30 0.93
C LYS A 86 15.72 -5.35 -0.25
N MET A 87 14.70 -4.61 -0.70
CA MET A 87 14.76 -3.68 -1.82
C MET A 87 14.37 -2.26 -1.37
N ASN A 88 15.02 -1.77 -0.33
CA ASN A 88 14.68 -0.51 0.36
C ASN A 88 15.83 0.50 0.38
N GLN A 89 16.80 0.36 -0.51
CA GLN A 89 17.92 1.30 -0.65
C GLN A 89 17.42 2.71 -0.94
N ILE A 90 18.08 3.69 -0.37
CA ILE A 90 17.83 5.12 -0.63
C ILE A 90 19.18 5.78 -0.89
N ARG A 91 19.30 6.50 -1.99
CA ARG A 91 20.46 7.24 -2.40
C ARG A 91 20.04 8.65 -2.76
N VAL A 92 20.85 9.65 -2.42
CA VAL A 92 20.58 11.05 -2.73
C VAL A 92 21.70 11.58 -3.62
N GLU A 93 21.32 12.28 -4.69
CA GLU A 93 22.21 13.02 -5.57
C GLU A 93 21.62 14.41 -5.79
N GLU A 94 22.27 15.43 -5.29
CA GLU A 94 21.84 16.82 -5.33
C GLU A 94 20.44 17.03 -4.71
N ASN A 95 19.43 17.18 -5.55
CA ASN A 95 18.03 17.36 -5.13
C ASN A 95 17.14 16.17 -5.51
N LYS A 96 17.74 15.03 -5.92
CA LYS A 96 17.04 13.80 -6.29
C LYS A 96 17.25 12.70 -5.28
N ILE A 97 16.18 11.99 -4.98
CA ILE A 97 16.21 10.79 -4.15
C ILE A 97 15.87 9.59 -5.04
N TYR A 98 16.80 8.65 -5.14
CA TYR A 98 16.62 7.34 -5.77
C TYR A 98 16.25 6.36 -4.69
N ALA A 99 15.11 5.72 -4.79
CA ALA A 99 14.65 4.83 -3.76
C ALA A 99 14.04 3.55 -4.34
N GLY A 100 14.45 2.41 -3.80
CA GLY A 100 13.89 1.11 -4.15
C GLY A 100 12.42 1.00 -3.76
N ALA A 101 11.65 0.21 -4.49
CA ALA A 101 10.20 0.06 -4.29
C ALA A 101 9.80 -0.38 -2.88
N GLY A 102 10.69 -1.06 -2.15
CA GLY A 102 10.49 -1.49 -0.76
C GLY A 102 10.79 -0.41 0.28
N ALA A 103 11.30 0.76 -0.10
CA ALA A 103 11.60 1.84 0.83
C ALA A 103 10.31 2.39 1.46
N LEU A 104 10.28 2.53 2.79
CA LEU A 104 9.16 3.17 3.48
C LEU A 104 9.12 4.67 3.17
N LEU A 105 7.94 5.19 2.89
CA LEU A 105 7.76 6.63 2.64
C LEU A 105 8.24 7.49 3.80
N SER A 106 8.06 7.04 5.04
CA SER A 106 8.57 7.72 6.23
C SER A 106 10.11 7.80 6.26
N LYS A 107 10.81 6.78 5.74
CA LYS A 107 12.28 6.80 5.62
C LYS A 107 12.73 7.75 4.52
N ILE A 108 12.05 7.74 3.38
CA ILE A 108 12.33 8.69 2.29
C ILE A 108 12.13 10.14 2.78
N ALA A 109 11.03 10.41 3.51
CA ALA A 109 10.77 11.74 4.08
C ALA A 109 11.82 12.16 5.13
N ALA A 110 12.29 11.24 5.97
CA ALA A 110 13.36 11.50 6.92
C ALA A 110 14.69 11.79 6.21
N THR A 111 15.00 11.07 5.11
CA THR A 111 16.17 11.33 4.26
C THR A 111 16.05 12.71 3.59
N ALA A 112 14.89 13.06 3.03
CA ALA A 112 14.65 14.37 2.45
C ALA A 112 14.91 15.51 3.46
N LEU A 113 14.40 15.36 4.69
CA LEU A 113 14.67 16.33 5.78
C LEU A 113 16.16 16.44 6.09
N SER A 114 16.89 15.31 6.22
CA SER A 114 18.33 15.33 6.53
C SER A 114 19.17 16.01 5.44
N GLU A 115 18.71 15.97 4.19
CA GLU A 115 19.34 16.60 3.03
C GLU A 115 18.80 18.00 2.72
N SER A 116 17.94 18.53 3.60
CA SER A 116 17.27 19.84 3.42
C SER A 116 16.48 19.92 2.11
N LEU A 117 15.76 18.84 1.77
CA LEU A 117 14.92 18.75 0.59
C LEU A 117 13.43 18.82 1.00
N THR A 118 12.71 19.80 0.44
CA THR A 118 11.28 20.06 0.68
C THR A 118 10.41 19.49 -0.44
N GLY A 119 9.15 19.19 -0.16
CA GLY A 119 8.14 18.71 -1.11
C GLY A 119 7.65 17.27 -0.83
N PHE A 120 8.33 16.53 0.09
CA PHE A 120 7.93 15.16 0.42
C PHE A 120 7.32 15.00 1.82
N GLU A 121 7.04 16.10 2.52
CA GLU A 121 6.53 16.12 3.91
C GLU A 121 5.17 15.41 4.04
N PHE A 122 4.30 15.53 3.01
CA PHE A 122 2.98 14.89 2.98
C PHE A 122 3.04 13.37 3.16
N ALA A 123 4.14 12.75 2.71
CA ALA A 123 4.31 11.30 2.69
C ALA A 123 4.86 10.73 4.00
N ALA A 124 5.38 11.59 4.90
CA ALA A 124 6.06 11.17 6.14
C ALA A 124 5.21 10.25 7.03
N GLY A 125 3.90 10.47 7.06
CA GLY A 125 2.97 9.69 7.88
C GLY A 125 2.28 8.52 7.14
N ILE A 126 2.46 8.34 5.84
CA ILE A 126 1.83 7.26 5.08
C ILE A 126 2.57 5.93 5.38
N PRO A 127 1.88 4.87 5.87
CA PRO A 127 2.55 3.64 6.31
C PRO A 127 2.91 2.67 5.16
N GLY A 128 3.02 3.19 3.93
CA GLY A 128 3.30 2.43 2.72
C GLY A 128 4.77 2.38 2.33
N THR A 129 5.07 1.51 1.35
CA THR A 129 6.32 1.51 0.59
C THR A 129 6.19 2.35 -0.67
N LEU A 130 7.33 2.77 -1.23
CA LEU A 130 7.37 3.55 -2.47
C LEU A 130 6.63 2.88 -3.62
N GLY A 131 6.85 1.57 -3.84
CA GLY A 131 6.18 0.84 -4.92
C GLY A 131 4.66 0.86 -4.79
N GLY A 132 4.14 0.67 -3.57
CA GLY A 132 2.70 0.79 -3.30
C GLY A 132 2.17 2.22 -3.50
N ALA A 133 2.96 3.22 -3.10
CA ALA A 133 2.61 4.62 -3.26
C ALA A 133 2.55 5.05 -4.73
N VAL A 134 3.53 4.65 -5.54
CA VAL A 134 3.56 4.90 -6.99
C VAL A 134 2.35 4.24 -7.68
N ARG A 135 2.08 2.98 -7.35
CA ARG A 135 0.98 2.22 -7.96
C ARG A 135 -0.38 2.93 -7.85
N MET A 136 -0.64 3.57 -6.72
CA MET A 136 -1.93 4.22 -6.45
C MET A 136 -1.86 5.74 -6.42
N ASN A 137 -0.77 6.36 -6.86
CA ASN A 137 -0.55 7.79 -6.71
C ASN A 137 -0.92 8.25 -5.29
N ALA A 138 -0.28 7.64 -4.28
CA ALA A 138 -0.61 7.91 -2.89
C ALA A 138 -0.46 9.39 -2.55
N GLY A 139 -1.39 9.92 -1.77
CA GLY A 139 -1.37 11.30 -1.34
C GLY A 139 -2.04 11.51 0.01
N ALA A 140 -1.67 12.58 0.67
CA ALA A 140 -2.24 13.02 1.93
C ALA A 140 -2.06 14.54 2.08
N TYR A 141 -3.01 15.21 2.74
CA TYR A 141 -2.91 16.63 3.10
C TYR A 141 -2.62 17.58 1.92
N GLY A 142 -3.11 17.25 0.72
CA GLY A 142 -2.93 18.06 -0.48
C GLY A 142 -1.69 17.75 -1.31
N GLY A 143 -0.76 16.92 -0.79
CA GLY A 143 0.37 16.38 -1.56
C GLY A 143 0.06 15.01 -2.13
N GLU A 144 0.66 14.65 -3.27
CA GLU A 144 0.56 13.34 -3.91
C GLU A 144 1.86 12.98 -4.66
N MET A 145 2.06 11.69 -4.94
CA MET A 145 3.29 11.19 -5.59
C MET A 145 3.55 11.85 -6.95
N LYS A 146 2.50 12.14 -7.73
CA LYS A 146 2.60 12.83 -9.03
C LYS A 146 3.39 14.15 -8.98
N GLN A 147 3.34 14.86 -7.85
CA GLN A 147 3.96 16.18 -7.71
C GLN A 147 5.48 16.12 -7.53
N VAL A 148 6.00 14.95 -7.15
CA VAL A 148 7.41 14.78 -6.73
C VAL A 148 8.15 13.69 -7.50
N LEU A 149 7.45 12.80 -8.21
CA LEU A 149 8.08 11.79 -9.06
C LEU A 149 8.69 12.44 -10.31
N GLU A 150 9.88 11.97 -10.70
CA GLU A 150 10.50 12.26 -11.98
C GLU A 150 10.37 11.08 -12.94
N SER A 151 10.71 9.88 -12.47
CA SER A 151 10.62 8.64 -13.25
C SER A 151 10.49 7.42 -12.36
N VAL A 152 10.07 6.31 -12.95
CA VAL A 152 9.89 5.03 -12.24
C VAL A 152 10.45 3.90 -13.08
N GLU A 153 11.37 3.10 -12.53
CA GLU A 153 11.77 1.83 -13.11
C GLU A 153 10.73 0.77 -12.74
N VAL A 154 10.21 0.09 -13.75
CA VAL A 154 9.22 -0.97 -13.59
C VAL A 154 9.64 -2.24 -14.32
N MET A 155 9.13 -3.38 -13.88
CA MET A 155 9.07 -4.59 -14.68
C MET A 155 7.67 -4.69 -15.30
N THR A 156 7.61 -4.88 -16.62
CA THR A 156 6.34 -5.06 -17.35
C THR A 156 5.72 -6.42 -17.06
N ALA A 157 4.47 -6.59 -17.51
CA ALA A 157 3.85 -7.90 -17.46
C ALA A 157 4.63 -8.96 -18.27
N ASP A 158 5.40 -8.60 -19.29
CA ASP A 158 6.20 -9.52 -20.10
C ASP A 158 7.60 -9.77 -19.53
N GLY A 159 7.94 -9.15 -18.39
CA GLY A 159 9.22 -9.30 -17.70
C GLY A 159 10.30 -8.32 -18.18
N GLU A 160 9.98 -7.37 -19.05
CA GLU A 160 10.92 -6.34 -19.50
C GLU A 160 11.10 -5.24 -18.46
N PHE A 161 12.30 -4.69 -18.35
CA PHE A 161 12.58 -3.54 -17.49
C PHE A 161 12.45 -2.25 -18.31
N LEU A 162 11.63 -1.32 -17.81
CA LEU A 162 11.41 -0.01 -18.44
C LEU A 162 11.54 1.09 -17.40
N THR A 163 12.09 2.24 -17.83
CA THR A 163 12.01 3.49 -17.07
C THR A 163 10.94 4.38 -17.71
N ILE A 164 9.92 4.73 -16.94
CA ILE A 164 8.76 5.50 -17.38
C ILE A 164 8.85 6.90 -16.74
N PRO A 165 8.89 7.99 -17.54
CA PRO A 165 8.84 9.35 -17.02
C PRO A 165 7.47 9.65 -16.42
N VAL A 166 7.41 10.60 -15.48
CA VAL A 166 6.17 10.89 -14.72
C VAL A 166 5.00 11.26 -15.62
N GLU A 167 5.24 11.93 -16.73
CA GLU A 167 4.23 12.35 -17.72
C GLU A 167 3.49 11.17 -18.35
N GLU A 168 4.17 10.02 -18.47
CA GLU A 168 3.62 8.79 -19.05
C GLU A 168 3.04 7.84 -18.01
N MET A 169 3.19 8.17 -16.70
CA MET A 169 2.71 7.34 -15.61
C MET A 169 1.17 7.34 -15.43
N GLY A 170 0.45 8.24 -16.10
CA GLY A 170 -1.02 8.32 -16.02
C GLY A 170 -1.54 8.47 -14.59
N LEU A 171 -0.80 9.20 -13.76
CA LEU A 171 -1.11 9.37 -12.33
C LEU A 171 -2.36 10.22 -12.12
N ALA A 172 -3.38 9.60 -11.52
CA ALA A 172 -4.62 10.24 -11.09
C ALA A 172 -5.06 9.70 -9.73
N TYR A 173 -6.23 10.10 -9.25
CA TYR A 173 -6.72 9.68 -7.94
C TYR A 173 -6.80 8.15 -7.84
N ARG A 174 -5.94 7.57 -7.00
CA ARG A 174 -5.84 6.12 -6.73
C ARG A 174 -5.61 5.24 -7.97
N THR A 175 -4.90 5.77 -8.97
CA THR A 175 -4.54 5.01 -10.18
C THR A 175 -3.22 5.46 -10.79
N SER A 176 -2.63 4.58 -11.61
CA SER A 176 -1.45 4.82 -12.43
C SER A 176 -1.38 3.78 -13.56
N VAL A 177 -0.47 3.98 -14.52
CA VAL A 177 -0.16 2.97 -15.55
C VAL A 177 0.31 1.64 -14.93
N VAL A 178 0.97 1.70 -13.77
CA VAL A 178 1.41 0.51 -13.01
C VAL A 178 0.21 -0.34 -12.58
N GLU A 179 -0.87 0.31 -12.12
CA GLU A 179 -2.13 -0.36 -11.77
C GLU A 179 -2.82 -0.94 -12.99
N GLN A 180 -2.94 -0.14 -14.05
CA GLN A 180 -3.70 -0.50 -15.26
C GLN A 180 -3.05 -1.63 -16.06
N LYS A 181 -1.70 -1.65 -16.13
CA LYS A 181 -0.94 -2.62 -16.92
C LYS A 181 -0.33 -3.75 -16.07
N ASN A 182 -0.64 -3.80 -14.75
CA ASN A 182 -0.07 -4.78 -13.81
C ASN A 182 1.47 -4.81 -13.84
N TYR A 183 2.10 -3.65 -13.94
CA TYR A 183 3.55 -3.52 -13.82
C TYR A 183 3.99 -3.66 -12.37
N ILE A 184 5.25 -4.00 -12.16
CA ILE A 184 5.88 -4.09 -10.83
C ILE A 184 6.89 -2.97 -10.71
N VAL A 185 6.71 -2.08 -9.73
CA VAL A 185 7.67 -1.00 -9.45
C VAL A 185 8.93 -1.60 -8.81
N LEU A 186 10.08 -1.17 -9.27
CA LEU A 186 11.40 -1.61 -8.81
C LEU A 186 12.15 -0.48 -8.09
N GLU A 187 12.22 0.69 -8.70
CA GLU A 187 12.85 1.90 -8.17
C GLU A 187 12.08 3.14 -8.66
N ALA A 188 12.15 4.24 -7.94
CA ALA A 188 11.69 5.52 -8.46
C ALA A 188 12.67 6.64 -8.13
N VAL A 189 12.70 7.66 -9.00
CA VAL A 189 13.41 8.92 -8.81
C VAL A 189 12.41 9.97 -8.35
N ILE A 190 12.69 10.57 -7.21
CA ILE A 190 11.92 11.65 -6.61
C ILE A 190 12.75 12.91 -6.73
N SER A 191 12.22 13.95 -7.39
CA SER A 191 12.85 15.25 -7.57
C SER A 191 12.22 16.26 -6.62
N LEU A 192 13.05 16.88 -5.77
CA LEU A 192 12.62 17.78 -4.70
C LEU A 192 13.35 19.12 -4.84
N GLU A 193 13.02 20.07 -3.98
CA GLU A 193 13.67 21.39 -3.95
C GLU A 193 14.49 21.56 -2.67
N LYS A 194 15.54 22.39 -2.72
CA LYS A 194 16.26 22.78 -1.51
C LYS A 194 15.38 23.68 -0.65
N GLY A 195 15.30 23.36 0.64
CA GLY A 195 14.45 24.06 1.60
C GLY A 195 15.17 24.34 2.93
N ASN A 196 14.48 25.04 3.82
CA ASN A 196 14.94 25.24 5.18
C ASN A 196 14.56 24.03 6.04
N PRO A 197 15.53 23.28 6.65
CA PRO A 197 15.25 22.07 7.40
C PRO A 197 14.34 22.28 8.62
N GLU A 198 14.38 23.45 9.24
CA GLU A 198 13.51 23.78 10.37
C GLU A 198 12.05 23.87 9.92
N LYS A 199 11.78 24.51 8.77
CA LYS A 199 10.44 24.60 8.18
C LYS A 199 9.93 23.26 7.70
N ILE A 200 10.79 22.45 7.06
CA ILE A 200 10.44 21.07 6.64
C ILE A 200 10.00 20.27 7.85
N LYS A 201 10.80 20.33 8.93
CA LYS A 201 10.49 19.63 10.18
C LYS A 201 9.18 20.12 10.81
N GLU A 202 8.95 21.43 10.84
CA GLU A 202 7.70 22.03 11.37
C GLU A 202 6.48 21.50 10.62
N VAL A 203 6.53 21.45 9.27
CA VAL A 203 5.45 20.88 8.45
C VAL A 203 5.25 19.39 8.74
N MET A 204 6.32 18.60 8.81
CA MET A 204 6.22 17.18 9.12
C MET A 204 5.61 16.94 10.52
N ASP A 205 5.99 17.73 11.52
CA ASP A 205 5.46 17.63 12.88
C ASP A 205 3.96 18.00 12.93
N ASP A 206 3.54 19.06 12.26
CA ASP A 206 2.13 19.48 12.12
C ASP A 206 1.28 18.38 11.45
N LEU A 207 1.78 17.82 10.34
CA LEU A 207 1.09 16.72 9.65
C LEU A 207 1.00 15.45 10.51
N LYS A 208 2.04 15.16 11.30
CA LYS A 208 2.04 14.08 12.28
C LYS A 208 1.00 14.30 13.38
N GLU A 209 0.93 15.51 13.94
CA GLU A 209 -0.06 15.86 14.97
C GLU A 209 -1.49 15.73 14.44
N LYS A 210 -1.76 16.28 13.25
CA LYS A 210 -3.06 16.14 12.58
C LYS A 210 -3.44 14.67 12.37
N ARG A 211 -2.47 13.82 12.03
CA ARG A 211 -2.71 12.39 11.84
C ARG A 211 -3.01 11.68 13.15
N VAL A 212 -2.19 11.89 14.19
CA VAL A 212 -2.39 11.29 15.52
C VAL A 212 -3.74 11.72 16.13
N THR A 213 -4.11 12.98 15.95
CA THR A 213 -5.37 13.51 16.47
C THR A 213 -6.60 12.94 15.73
N LYS A 214 -6.53 12.75 14.40
CA LYS A 214 -7.70 12.43 13.57
C LYS A 214 -7.83 10.96 13.19
N GLN A 215 -6.76 10.17 13.18
CA GLN A 215 -6.79 8.79 12.72
C GLN A 215 -6.67 7.79 13.88
N PRO A 216 -7.31 6.60 13.78
CA PRO A 216 -7.32 5.57 14.81
C PRO A 216 -6.02 4.74 14.81
N LEU A 217 -4.86 5.38 15.04
CA LEU A 217 -3.54 4.75 14.91
C LEU A 217 -3.28 3.69 15.98
N GLU A 218 -4.05 3.67 17.06
CA GLU A 218 -4.03 2.68 18.14
C GLU A 218 -4.58 1.32 17.71
N TYR A 219 -5.34 1.27 16.61
CA TYR A 219 -5.93 0.05 16.09
C TYR A 219 -5.31 -0.38 14.77
N ALA A 220 -5.29 -1.68 14.51
CA ALA A 220 -4.93 -2.22 13.22
C ALA A 220 -5.99 -1.86 12.17
N SER A 221 -5.54 -1.38 11.00
CA SER A 221 -6.40 -0.99 9.87
C SER A 221 -5.61 -1.01 8.56
N ALA A 222 -6.33 -0.89 7.43
CA ALA A 222 -5.74 -0.71 6.11
C ALA A 222 -5.85 0.75 5.62
N GLY A 223 -5.88 1.75 6.52
CA GLY A 223 -6.09 3.15 6.15
C GLY A 223 -7.57 3.46 5.89
N SER A 224 -7.84 4.41 4.98
CA SER A 224 -9.20 4.71 4.53
C SER A 224 -9.78 3.51 3.78
N THR A 225 -10.94 3.04 4.21
CA THR A 225 -11.56 1.83 3.66
C THR A 225 -12.23 2.08 2.31
N PHE A 226 -12.77 3.29 2.12
CA PHE A 226 -13.49 3.69 0.92
C PHE A 226 -12.81 4.88 0.24
N LYS A 227 -12.89 4.90 -1.09
CA LYS A 227 -12.48 6.04 -1.90
C LYS A 227 -13.34 7.26 -1.58
N ARG A 228 -12.81 8.43 -1.83
CA ARG A 228 -13.56 9.68 -1.74
C ARG A 228 -14.50 9.80 -2.95
N PRO A 229 -15.84 9.80 -2.77
CA PRO A 229 -16.75 10.04 -3.88
C PRO A 229 -16.64 11.49 -4.39
N GLU A 230 -16.95 11.69 -5.64
CA GLU A 230 -16.94 13.04 -6.24
C GLU A 230 -17.91 13.98 -5.50
N GLY A 231 -17.42 15.13 -5.08
CA GLY A 231 -18.18 16.13 -4.31
C GLY A 231 -18.43 15.79 -2.84
N TYR A 232 -17.99 14.62 -2.35
CA TYR A 232 -18.26 14.16 -0.99
C TYR A 232 -17.00 13.70 -0.26
N PHE A 233 -17.14 13.43 1.04
CA PHE A 233 -16.15 12.76 1.88
C PHE A 233 -16.73 11.46 2.41
N ALA A 234 -16.15 10.31 2.10
CA ALA A 234 -16.66 8.99 2.53
C ALA A 234 -16.89 8.93 4.06
N GLY A 235 -15.91 9.39 4.86
CA GLY A 235 -16.06 9.40 6.31
C GLY A 235 -17.25 10.25 6.82
N LYS A 236 -17.57 11.36 6.14
CA LYS A 236 -18.74 12.19 6.49
C LYS A 236 -20.05 11.50 6.13
N LEU A 237 -20.14 10.90 4.94
CA LEU A 237 -21.32 10.13 4.54
C LEU A 237 -21.61 8.96 5.51
N ILE A 238 -20.55 8.25 5.93
CA ILE A 238 -20.67 7.15 6.90
C ILE A 238 -21.15 7.67 8.27
N GLU A 239 -20.62 8.80 8.72
CA GLU A 239 -21.04 9.45 9.96
C GLU A 239 -22.50 9.90 9.89
N ASP A 240 -22.92 10.55 8.79
CA ASP A 240 -24.28 11.03 8.58
C ASP A 240 -25.32 9.90 8.48
N ALA A 241 -24.89 8.72 8.02
CA ALA A 241 -25.69 7.50 8.04
C ALA A 241 -25.78 6.85 9.45
N GLY A 242 -25.20 7.50 10.50
CA GLY A 242 -25.26 7.02 11.89
C GLY A 242 -24.37 5.81 12.17
N LEU A 243 -23.33 5.57 11.35
CA LEU A 243 -22.52 4.36 11.41
C LEU A 243 -21.22 4.50 12.22
N ARG A 244 -21.01 5.61 12.92
CA ARG A 244 -19.88 5.76 13.85
C ARG A 244 -19.90 4.65 14.89
N GLY A 245 -18.81 3.88 14.99
CA GLY A 245 -18.71 2.77 15.92
C GLY A 245 -19.49 1.51 15.54
N PHE A 246 -20.15 1.48 14.37
CA PHE A 246 -20.88 0.32 13.89
C PHE A 246 -19.98 -0.90 13.75
N ARG A 247 -20.45 -2.10 14.17
CA ARG A 247 -19.65 -3.31 14.27
C ARG A 247 -20.28 -4.52 13.59
N VAL A 248 -19.42 -5.38 13.05
CA VAL A 248 -19.69 -6.76 12.70
C VAL A 248 -18.56 -7.60 13.30
N GLY A 249 -18.86 -8.40 14.32
CA GLY A 249 -17.81 -9.09 15.09
C GLY A 249 -16.77 -8.13 15.67
N ASP A 250 -15.49 -8.36 15.39
CA ASP A 250 -14.37 -7.50 15.78
C ASP A 250 -13.99 -6.45 14.72
N ALA A 251 -14.63 -6.43 13.57
CA ALA A 251 -14.53 -5.34 12.61
C ALA A 251 -15.43 -4.17 13.03
N GLN A 252 -14.90 -2.93 13.02
CA GLN A 252 -15.64 -1.74 13.48
C GLN A 252 -15.35 -0.52 12.61
N VAL A 253 -16.37 0.28 12.30
CA VAL A 253 -16.19 1.66 11.83
C VAL A 253 -15.59 2.48 12.97
N SER A 254 -14.44 3.09 12.75
CA SER A 254 -13.74 3.81 13.82
C SER A 254 -14.59 4.96 14.39
N GLU A 255 -14.63 5.05 15.71
CA GLU A 255 -15.28 6.17 16.41
C GLU A 255 -14.54 7.49 16.21
N LYS A 256 -13.21 7.44 15.95
CA LYS A 256 -12.36 8.59 15.74
C LYS A 256 -12.42 9.15 14.33
N HIS A 257 -12.54 8.27 13.32
CA HIS A 257 -12.62 8.62 11.90
C HIS A 257 -13.45 7.61 11.13
N CYS A 258 -14.69 7.95 10.78
CA CYS A 258 -15.64 7.02 10.16
C CYS A 258 -15.20 6.48 8.78
N GLY A 259 -14.22 7.08 8.11
CA GLY A 259 -13.63 6.54 6.88
C GLY A 259 -12.72 5.32 7.09
N PHE A 260 -12.43 4.94 8.34
CA PHE A 260 -11.58 3.80 8.69
C PHE A 260 -12.41 2.65 9.26
N VAL A 261 -12.20 1.46 8.75
CA VAL A 261 -12.56 0.21 9.43
C VAL A 261 -11.34 -0.28 10.21
N ILE A 262 -11.54 -0.59 11.47
CA ILE A 262 -10.50 -1.05 12.40
C ILE A 262 -10.75 -2.48 12.84
N ASN A 263 -9.67 -3.20 13.12
CA ASN A 263 -9.68 -4.50 13.76
C ASN A 263 -9.55 -4.31 15.28
N ARG A 264 -10.58 -4.69 16.02
CA ARG A 264 -10.64 -4.55 17.50
C ARG A 264 -9.82 -5.61 18.24
N GLY A 265 -9.32 -6.61 17.52
CA GLY A 265 -8.50 -7.68 18.08
C GLY A 265 -8.36 -8.86 17.15
N ASN A 266 -9.44 -9.57 16.88
CA ASN A 266 -9.45 -10.80 16.11
C ASN A 266 -10.45 -10.76 14.93
N ALA A 267 -10.63 -9.60 14.31
CA ALA A 267 -11.52 -9.49 13.14
C ALA A 267 -11.08 -10.46 12.04
N SER A 268 -12.05 -11.12 11.43
CA SER A 268 -11.86 -11.92 10.22
C SER A 268 -12.04 -11.07 8.95
N ALA A 269 -11.54 -11.57 7.84
CA ALA A 269 -11.78 -10.92 6.54
C ALA A 269 -13.27 -10.97 6.18
N ALA A 270 -13.98 -12.04 6.54
CA ALA A 270 -15.43 -12.16 6.35
C ALA A 270 -16.20 -11.08 7.13
N GLU A 271 -15.83 -10.80 8.39
CA GLU A 271 -16.44 -9.74 9.19
C GLU A 271 -16.21 -8.34 8.58
N VAL A 272 -15.00 -8.07 8.09
CA VAL A 272 -14.68 -6.80 7.41
C VAL A 272 -15.50 -6.65 6.13
N MET A 273 -15.60 -7.70 5.32
CA MET A 273 -16.38 -7.69 4.08
C MET A 273 -17.87 -7.44 4.34
N GLU A 274 -18.42 -8.09 5.35
CA GLU A 274 -19.83 -7.91 5.73
C GLU A 274 -20.07 -6.50 6.30
N LEU A 275 -19.14 -5.98 7.13
CA LEU A 275 -19.21 -4.60 7.62
C LEU A 275 -19.20 -3.60 6.45
N MET A 276 -18.28 -3.77 5.49
CA MET A 276 -18.17 -2.89 4.32
C MET A 276 -19.46 -2.90 3.50
N ARG A 277 -20.02 -4.08 3.23
CA ARG A 277 -21.30 -4.22 2.51
C ARG A 277 -22.44 -3.48 3.22
N GLN A 278 -22.58 -3.66 4.54
CA GLN A 278 -23.62 -2.97 5.30
C GLN A 278 -23.42 -1.45 5.34
N VAL A 279 -22.16 -0.98 5.37
CA VAL A 279 -21.83 0.45 5.29
C VAL A 279 -22.20 1.00 3.92
N GLU A 280 -21.85 0.31 2.82
CA GLU A 280 -22.20 0.70 1.45
C GLU A 280 -23.72 0.84 1.30
N ASP A 281 -24.47 -0.19 1.71
CA ASP A 281 -25.94 -0.22 1.61
C ASP A 281 -26.61 0.93 2.40
N LYS A 282 -26.20 1.13 3.65
CA LYS A 282 -26.78 2.19 4.52
C LYS A 282 -26.42 3.60 4.06
N VAL A 283 -25.20 3.81 3.57
CA VAL A 283 -24.80 5.12 3.01
C VAL A 283 -25.59 5.41 1.72
N GLU A 284 -25.73 4.44 0.84
CA GLU A 284 -26.52 4.60 -0.38
C GLU A 284 -28.00 4.88 -0.07
N GLU A 285 -28.59 4.15 0.89
CA GLU A 285 -29.97 4.39 1.37
C GLU A 285 -30.14 5.81 1.94
N ASN A 286 -29.16 6.30 2.71
CA ASN A 286 -29.24 7.60 3.37
C ASN A 286 -28.97 8.79 2.45
N SER A 287 -28.07 8.64 1.47
CA SER A 287 -27.52 9.78 0.69
C SER A 287 -27.68 9.62 -0.82
N GLY A 288 -28.05 8.45 -1.32
CA GLY A 288 -28.03 8.12 -2.75
C GLY A 288 -26.61 7.96 -3.33
N VAL A 289 -25.57 8.02 -2.51
CA VAL A 289 -24.18 7.89 -2.94
C VAL A 289 -23.66 6.49 -2.61
N ARG A 290 -23.25 5.73 -3.63
CA ARG A 290 -22.61 4.44 -3.43
C ARG A 290 -21.11 4.60 -3.17
N LEU A 291 -20.63 4.01 -2.09
CA LEU A 291 -19.20 4.00 -1.77
C LEU A 291 -18.48 2.93 -2.58
N GLU A 292 -17.21 3.22 -2.93
CA GLU A 292 -16.31 2.26 -3.54
C GLU A 292 -15.17 1.93 -2.57
N ALA A 293 -14.84 0.64 -2.44
CA ALA A 293 -13.71 0.21 -1.62
C ALA A 293 -12.39 0.76 -2.15
N GLU A 294 -11.56 1.33 -1.26
CA GLU A 294 -10.15 1.67 -1.53
C GLU A 294 -9.22 0.53 -1.11
N VAL A 295 -9.58 -0.21 -0.06
CA VAL A 295 -8.83 -1.37 0.41
C VAL A 295 -8.82 -2.47 -0.65
N ARG A 296 -7.62 -2.96 -0.97
CA ARG A 296 -7.45 -4.05 -1.95
C ARG A 296 -7.69 -5.39 -1.29
N ARG A 297 -8.37 -6.26 -2.01
CA ARG A 297 -8.72 -7.62 -1.55
C ARG A 297 -7.91 -8.63 -2.35
N ILE A 298 -7.26 -9.55 -1.65
CA ILE A 298 -6.52 -10.66 -2.26
C ILE A 298 -6.80 -11.97 -1.52
N GLY A 299 -6.63 -13.09 -2.20
CA GLY A 299 -6.84 -14.42 -1.62
C GLY A 299 -8.30 -14.87 -1.62
N GLU A 300 -8.58 -15.90 -0.83
CA GLU A 300 -9.88 -16.58 -0.75
C GLU A 300 -10.62 -16.14 0.53
N PHE A 301 -11.85 -15.65 0.35
CA PHE A 301 -12.73 -15.14 1.41
C PHE A 301 -13.74 -16.17 1.88
#